data_94da8fddde5baf2d0ec0c804580418c6
#
_entry.id   94da8fddde5baf2d0ec0c804580418c6
#
_cell.length_a   1.000
_cell.length_b   1.000
_cell.length_c   1.000
_cell.angle_alpha   90.00
_cell.angle_beta   90.00
_cell.angle_gamma   90.00
#
_symmetry.space_group_name_H-M   'P 1'
#
loop_
_entity.id
_entity.type
_entity.pdbx_description
1 polymer ?
#
loop_
_entity_poly.entity_id
_entity_poly.type
_entity_poly.pdbx_seq_one_letter_code
_entity_poly.pdbx_strand_id
1 'polypeptide(L)'
;MPGAPKTPAARLVADCDAWDGYPAHKHELLAYLREHGIHNVVAITGDLHAFQCGVVRDDPDPATGVPAIVDFVCAGISSASFYSYLKAAWKGTPLASMVATPARLDSFLMANNPDLCHADHDAQGYASATVTPERFSVTFNKVKPLNPDGTAPADALLGRTRLSVSRDSVEVQVEHI
;
A
#
# COMPACT_ATOMS: atom_id res chain seq x y z
N MET A 1 22.34 -23.47 -23.37
CA MET A 1 21.38 -22.66 -24.10
C MET A 1 21.26 -21.34 -23.36
N PRO A 2 21.53 -20.17 -23.98
CA PRO A 2 21.26 -18.89 -23.33
C PRO A 2 19.75 -18.76 -23.11
N GLY A 3 19.33 -18.42 -21.89
CA GLY A 3 17.93 -18.21 -21.58
C GLY A 3 17.31 -17.12 -22.44
N ALA A 4 16.09 -17.33 -22.88
CA ALA A 4 15.32 -16.32 -23.58
C ALA A 4 15.28 -15.01 -22.76
N PRO A 5 15.38 -13.84 -23.40
CA PRO A 5 15.28 -12.57 -22.70
C PRO A 5 13.92 -12.52 -21.99
N LYS A 6 13.94 -12.33 -20.65
CA LYS A 6 12.71 -12.09 -19.89
C LYS A 6 12.12 -10.79 -20.42
N THR A 7 10.93 -10.87 -21.02
CA THR A 7 10.17 -9.68 -21.35
C THR A 7 9.93 -8.92 -20.04
N PRO A 8 10.24 -7.63 -19.94
CA PRO A 8 9.92 -6.86 -18.76
C PRO A 8 8.42 -7.02 -18.46
N ALA A 9 8.07 -7.32 -17.23
CA ALA A 9 6.67 -7.38 -16.82
C ALA A 9 6.02 -6.03 -17.19
N ALA A 10 4.94 -6.08 -17.98
CA ALA A 10 4.24 -4.86 -18.36
C ALA A 10 3.70 -4.20 -17.09
N ARG A 11 4.22 -3.00 -16.76
CA ARG A 11 3.70 -2.20 -15.65
C ARG A 11 2.39 -1.55 -16.10
N LEU A 12 1.35 -1.77 -15.32
CA LEU A 12 0.11 -1.01 -15.44
C LEU A 12 0.23 0.22 -14.52
N VAL A 13 0.37 1.41 -15.10
CA VAL A 13 0.23 2.66 -14.35
C VAL A 13 -1.26 2.96 -14.29
N ALA A 14 -1.85 2.80 -13.12
CA ALA A 14 -3.28 3.02 -12.90
C ALA A 14 -3.60 4.50 -12.69
N ASP A 15 -2.65 5.27 -12.17
CA ASP A 15 -2.77 6.69 -11.88
C ASP A 15 -1.44 7.41 -12.10
N CYS A 16 -1.47 8.57 -12.76
CA CYS A 16 -0.29 9.40 -12.99
C CYS A 16 -0.05 10.42 -11.87
N ASP A 17 -0.95 10.54 -10.92
CA ASP A 17 -0.84 11.45 -9.77
C ASP A 17 -0.08 10.83 -8.57
N ALA A 18 0.30 9.56 -8.69
CA ALA A 18 1.18 8.87 -7.77
C ALA A 18 2.64 8.88 -8.25
N TRP A 19 3.57 8.36 -7.41
CA TRP A 19 4.99 8.23 -7.75
C TRP A 19 5.29 7.51 -9.07
N ASP A 20 4.39 6.66 -9.53
CA ASP A 20 4.52 5.97 -10.81
C ASP A 20 4.33 6.90 -12.02
N GLY A 21 3.69 8.06 -11.82
CA GLY A 21 3.62 9.15 -12.79
C GLY A 21 4.90 10.00 -12.86
N TYR A 22 5.77 9.92 -11.85
CA TYR A 22 6.98 10.73 -11.72
C TYR A 22 8.25 9.89 -11.53
N PRO A 23 8.54 8.93 -12.43
CA PRO A 23 9.62 7.95 -12.22
C PRO A 23 10.99 8.57 -12.08
N ALA A 24 11.25 9.70 -12.76
CA ALA A 24 12.54 10.40 -12.66
C ALA A 24 12.75 10.98 -11.24
N HIS A 25 11.76 11.65 -10.68
CA HIS A 25 11.84 12.22 -9.33
C HIS A 25 11.87 11.15 -8.25
N LYS A 26 11.11 10.06 -8.43
CA LYS A 26 11.19 8.88 -7.55
C LYS A 26 12.60 8.33 -7.51
N HIS A 27 13.21 8.13 -8.69
CA HIS A 27 14.58 7.64 -8.80
C HIS A 27 15.59 8.60 -8.15
N GLU A 28 15.46 9.90 -8.39
CA GLU A 28 16.31 10.93 -7.79
C GLU A 28 16.27 10.91 -6.27
N LEU A 29 15.06 10.86 -5.67
CA LEU A 29 14.89 10.75 -4.23
C LEU A 29 15.57 9.50 -3.67
N LEU A 30 15.34 8.35 -4.27
CA LEU A 30 15.86 7.07 -3.77
C LEU A 30 17.39 6.99 -3.96
N ALA A 31 17.92 7.54 -5.06
CA ALA A 31 19.37 7.68 -5.27
C ALA A 31 19.99 8.57 -4.22
N TYR A 32 19.35 9.71 -3.90
CA TYR A 32 19.83 10.62 -2.86
C TYR A 32 19.93 9.94 -1.49
N LEU A 33 18.89 9.19 -1.08
CA LEU A 33 18.91 8.45 0.19
C LEU A 33 20.08 7.47 0.25
N ARG A 34 20.28 6.72 -0.83
CA ARG A 34 21.37 5.74 -0.93
C ARG A 34 22.75 6.40 -0.90
N GLU A 35 22.97 7.43 -1.71
CA GLU A 35 24.27 8.12 -1.85
C GLU A 35 24.71 8.82 -0.56
N HIS A 36 23.74 9.26 0.24
CA HIS A 36 24.01 9.91 1.53
C HIS A 36 23.93 8.95 2.72
N GLY A 37 23.75 7.65 2.48
CA GLY A 37 23.66 6.66 3.56
C GLY A 37 22.49 6.90 4.52
N ILE A 38 21.38 7.48 4.03
CA ILE A 38 20.16 7.73 4.83
C ILE A 38 19.35 6.45 4.90
N HIS A 39 19.28 5.87 6.08
CA HIS A 39 18.56 4.63 6.38
C HIS A 39 17.38 4.87 7.31
N ASN A 40 16.57 3.83 7.54
CA ASN A 40 15.41 3.88 8.43
C ASN A 40 14.34 4.89 7.99
N VAL A 41 14.17 5.04 6.70
CA VAL A 41 13.15 5.94 6.13
C VAL A 41 11.83 5.22 6.06
N VAL A 42 10.78 5.85 6.59
CA VAL A 42 9.40 5.42 6.43
C VAL A 42 8.59 6.54 5.80
N ALA A 43 7.66 6.18 4.93
CA ALA A 43 6.64 7.08 4.41
C ALA A 43 5.32 6.81 5.13
N ILE A 44 4.61 7.89 5.45
CA ILE A 44 3.22 7.84 5.94
C ILE A 44 2.41 8.60 4.91
N THR A 45 1.59 7.88 4.18
CA THR A 45 0.87 8.41 3.03
C THR A 45 -0.63 8.26 3.19
N GLY A 46 -1.38 8.97 2.37
CA GLY A 46 -2.84 8.93 2.31
C GLY A 46 -3.32 8.86 0.86
N ASP A 47 -4.43 9.54 0.56
CA ASP A 47 -4.99 9.75 -0.76
C ASP A 47 -5.57 8.49 -1.45
N LEU A 48 -4.90 7.35 -1.38
CA LEU A 48 -5.29 6.10 -2.03
C LEU A 48 -6.67 5.57 -1.58
N HIS A 49 -7.20 6.00 -0.44
CA HIS A 49 -8.46 5.50 0.13
C HIS A 49 -8.44 3.99 0.41
N ALA A 50 -7.32 3.50 0.92
CA ALA A 50 -7.08 2.11 1.28
C ALA A 50 -6.09 2.03 2.44
N PHE A 51 -6.06 0.90 3.16
CA PHE A 51 -4.91 0.53 3.96
C PHE A 51 -3.97 -0.32 3.13
N GLN A 52 -2.74 0.13 2.98
CA GLN A 52 -1.71 -0.59 2.25
C GLN A 52 -0.36 -0.42 2.95
N CYS A 53 0.48 -1.42 2.87
CA CYS A 53 1.88 -1.30 3.28
C CYS A 53 2.77 -2.09 2.34
N GLY A 54 3.92 -1.52 2.03
CA GLY A 54 4.89 -2.17 1.16
C GLY A 54 6.27 -1.54 1.23
N VAL A 55 7.21 -2.17 0.55
CA VAL A 55 8.59 -1.72 0.43
C VAL A 55 8.78 -1.00 -0.91
N VAL A 56 9.33 0.20 -0.85
CA VAL A 56 9.70 0.97 -2.04
C VAL A 56 11.14 0.70 -2.39
N ARG A 57 11.38 0.27 -3.64
CA ARG A 57 12.70 -0.02 -4.19
C ARG A 57 13.13 1.02 -5.22
N ASP A 58 14.44 1.17 -5.39
CA ASP A 58 15.03 2.06 -6.41
C ASP A 58 14.83 1.52 -7.84
N ASP A 59 14.64 0.21 -8.00
CA ASP A 59 14.22 -0.44 -9.23
C ASP A 59 12.99 -1.32 -8.93
N PRO A 60 11.98 -1.33 -9.79
CA PRO A 60 10.78 -2.15 -9.60
C PRO A 60 11.02 -3.66 -9.74
N ASP A 61 12.15 -4.10 -10.30
CA ASP A 61 12.50 -5.51 -10.32
C ASP A 61 13.05 -5.93 -8.93
N PRO A 62 12.34 -6.77 -8.17
CA PRO A 62 12.78 -7.19 -6.84
C PRO A 62 14.09 -8.00 -6.85
N ALA A 63 14.54 -8.48 -8.02
CA ALA A 63 15.80 -9.17 -8.16
C ALA A 63 17.01 -8.21 -8.22
N THR A 64 16.81 -6.96 -8.63
CA THR A 64 17.86 -5.94 -8.80
C THR A 64 17.64 -4.72 -7.92
N GLY A 65 16.40 -4.40 -7.61
CA GLY A 65 16.02 -3.22 -6.83
C GLY A 65 16.45 -3.31 -5.37
N VAL A 66 17.07 -2.25 -4.87
CA VAL A 66 17.46 -2.11 -3.46
C VAL A 66 16.31 -1.49 -2.68
N PRO A 67 15.85 -2.11 -1.58
CA PRO A 67 14.81 -1.52 -0.74
C PRO A 67 15.33 -0.26 -0.04
N ALA A 68 14.53 0.80 0.00
CA ALA A 68 14.93 2.09 0.53
C ALA A 68 13.95 2.67 1.57
N ILE A 69 12.64 2.47 1.37
CA ILE A 69 11.58 3.06 2.19
C ILE A 69 10.54 1.99 2.50
N VAL A 70 9.98 2.01 3.69
CA VAL A 70 8.72 1.30 3.99
C VAL A 70 7.59 2.32 3.98
N ASP A 71 6.58 2.08 3.15
CA ASP A 71 5.44 2.97 2.98
C ASP A 71 4.19 2.40 3.68
N PHE A 72 3.55 3.23 4.50
CA PHE A 72 2.32 2.95 5.23
C PHE A 72 1.23 3.89 4.73
N VAL A 73 0.32 3.36 3.92
CA VAL A 73 -0.80 4.11 3.34
C VAL A 73 -2.02 3.99 4.24
N CYS A 74 -2.59 5.14 4.61
CA CYS A 74 -3.76 5.23 5.47
C CYS A 74 -5.04 5.47 4.67
N ALA A 75 -6.08 4.70 4.96
CA ALA A 75 -7.42 4.91 4.41
C ALA A 75 -8.06 6.20 4.94
N GLY A 76 -9.00 6.75 4.19
CA GLY A 76 -9.85 7.85 4.66
C GLY A 76 -10.86 7.37 5.71
N ILE A 77 -11.20 8.25 6.65
CA ILE A 77 -12.12 7.90 7.76
C ILE A 77 -13.57 7.68 7.30
N SER A 78 -14.01 8.36 6.24
CA SER A 78 -15.40 8.33 5.76
C SER A 78 -15.55 8.46 4.25
N SER A 79 -14.44 8.55 3.51
CA SER A 79 -14.46 8.61 2.05
C SER A 79 -14.76 7.23 1.45
N ALA A 80 -15.25 7.22 0.20
CA ALA A 80 -15.42 5.98 -0.54
C ALA A 80 -14.08 5.25 -0.67
N SER A 81 -14.10 3.92 -0.61
CA SER A 81 -12.88 3.10 -0.69
C SER A 81 -12.33 3.02 -2.12
N PHE A 82 -11.03 2.75 -2.26
CA PHE A 82 -10.40 2.49 -3.56
C PHE A 82 -11.11 1.36 -4.33
N TYR A 83 -11.49 0.28 -3.62
CA TYR A 83 -12.27 -0.79 -4.20
C TYR A 83 -13.57 -0.30 -4.83
N SER A 84 -14.32 0.58 -4.14
CA SER A 84 -15.60 1.10 -4.64
C SER A 84 -15.43 1.94 -5.91
N TYR A 85 -14.35 2.71 -6.03
CA TYR A 85 -14.01 3.45 -7.24
C TYR A 85 -13.71 2.52 -8.40
N LEU A 86 -12.84 1.53 -8.20
CA LEU A 86 -12.51 0.57 -9.25
C LEU A 86 -13.73 -0.27 -9.67
N LYS A 87 -14.55 -0.68 -8.72
CA LYS A 87 -15.78 -1.42 -9.01
C LYS A 87 -16.75 -0.62 -9.89
N ALA A 88 -16.86 0.68 -9.64
CA ALA A 88 -17.67 1.58 -10.45
C ALA A 88 -17.06 1.78 -11.85
N ALA A 89 -15.76 2.05 -11.91
CA ALA A 89 -15.03 2.32 -13.16
C ALA A 89 -14.98 1.11 -14.10
N TRP A 90 -14.84 -0.11 -13.55
CA TRP A 90 -14.70 -1.34 -14.34
C TRP A 90 -16.02 -2.07 -14.61
N LYS A 91 -17.14 -1.50 -14.15
CA LYS A 91 -18.47 -2.06 -14.41
C LYS A 91 -18.72 -2.21 -15.92
N GLY A 92 -19.10 -3.42 -16.35
CA GLY A 92 -19.36 -3.71 -17.76
C GLY A 92 -18.10 -3.90 -18.64
N THR A 93 -16.91 -3.85 -18.06
CA THR A 93 -15.65 -4.13 -18.75
C THR A 93 -15.16 -5.57 -18.48
N PRO A 94 -14.19 -6.09 -19.27
CA PRO A 94 -13.54 -7.38 -18.96
C PRO A 94 -12.86 -7.42 -17.58
N LEU A 95 -12.50 -6.27 -17.01
CA LEU A 95 -11.84 -6.15 -15.70
C LEU A 95 -12.82 -6.28 -14.52
N ALA A 96 -14.13 -6.24 -14.76
CA ALA A 96 -15.15 -6.32 -13.70
C ALA A 96 -14.99 -7.56 -12.79
N SER A 97 -14.50 -8.66 -13.34
CA SER A 97 -14.26 -9.90 -12.57
C SER A 97 -13.16 -9.74 -11.52
N MET A 98 -12.22 -8.82 -11.70
CA MET A 98 -11.10 -8.58 -10.77
C MET A 98 -11.58 -7.85 -9.51
N VAL A 99 -12.67 -7.11 -9.62
CA VAL A 99 -13.32 -6.37 -8.52
C VAL A 99 -14.64 -7.02 -8.09
N ALA A 100 -14.79 -8.33 -8.26
CA ALA A 100 -16.00 -9.06 -7.84
C ALA A 100 -16.18 -8.99 -6.31
N THR A 101 -15.10 -9.07 -5.56
CA THR A 101 -15.07 -8.86 -4.10
C THR A 101 -13.81 -8.08 -3.70
N PRO A 102 -13.82 -7.38 -2.54
CA PRO A 102 -12.61 -6.70 -2.03
C PRO A 102 -11.41 -7.66 -1.90
N ALA A 103 -11.61 -8.82 -1.29
CA ALA A 103 -10.55 -9.81 -1.10
C ALA A 103 -9.94 -10.31 -2.42
N ARG A 104 -10.72 -10.33 -3.52
CA ARG A 104 -10.19 -10.71 -4.83
C ARG A 104 -9.29 -9.63 -5.40
N LEU A 105 -9.66 -8.35 -5.22
CA LEU A 105 -8.80 -7.24 -5.61
C LEU A 105 -7.49 -7.26 -4.81
N ASP A 106 -7.57 -7.38 -3.48
CA ASP A 106 -6.40 -7.42 -2.61
C ASP A 106 -5.46 -8.56 -2.99
N SER A 107 -6.00 -9.77 -3.17
CA SER A 107 -5.22 -10.93 -3.60
C SER A 107 -4.55 -10.73 -4.95
N PHE A 108 -5.25 -10.11 -5.91
CA PHE A 108 -4.71 -9.82 -7.23
C PHE A 108 -3.57 -8.81 -7.15
N LEU A 109 -3.74 -7.71 -6.39
CA LEU A 109 -2.73 -6.68 -6.24
C LEU A 109 -1.49 -7.22 -5.53
N MET A 110 -1.66 -7.95 -4.43
CA MET A 110 -0.54 -8.56 -3.71
C MET A 110 0.21 -9.61 -4.54
N ALA A 111 -0.48 -10.42 -5.34
CA ALA A 111 0.15 -11.41 -6.21
C ALA A 111 1.01 -10.79 -7.33
N ASN A 112 0.67 -9.56 -7.77
CA ASN A 112 1.37 -8.85 -8.83
C ASN A 112 2.35 -7.77 -8.32
N ASN A 113 2.39 -7.54 -7.00
CA ASN A 113 3.29 -6.60 -6.34
C ASN A 113 3.95 -7.29 -5.14
N PRO A 114 5.05 -8.01 -5.34
CA PRO A 114 5.68 -8.83 -4.30
C PRO A 114 6.23 -8.02 -3.11
N ASP A 115 6.38 -6.72 -3.26
CA ASP A 115 6.79 -5.82 -2.19
C ASP A 115 5.63 -5.34 -1.31
N LEU A 116 4.37 -5.62 -1.67
CA LEU A 116 3.23 -5.38 -0.80
C LEU A 116 3.15 -6.47 0.28
N CYS A 117 3.14 -6.05 1.54
CA CYS A 117 3.00 -6.94 2.69
C CYS A 117 1.60 -6.89 3.33
N HIS A 118 0.82 -5.84 3.04
CA HIS A 118 -0.57 -5.70 3.50
C HIS A 118 -1.39 -4.89 2.50
N ALA A 119 -2.64 -5.30 2.30
CA ALA A 119 -3.62 -4.61 1.47
C ALA A 119 -5.04 -4.82 2.01
N ASP A 120 -5.80 -3.74 2.16
CA ASP A 120 -7.24 -3.71 2.41
C ASP A 120 -7.82 -2.50 1.66
N HIS A 121 -8.21 -2.74 0.41
CA HIS A 121 -8.68 -1.69 -0.49
C HIS A 121 -10.17 -1.35 -0.31
N ASP A 122 -10.87 -2.02 0.59
CA ASP A 122 -12.24 -1.67 0.98
C ASP A 122 -12.31 -1.20 2.45
N ALA A 123 -11.25 -0.53 2.88
CA ALA A 123 -11.17 -0.01 4.23
C ALA A 123 -11.61 1.45 4.33
N GLN A 124 -12.20 1.76 5.45
CA GLN A 124 -12.30 3.10 6.03
C GLN A 124 -11.68 3.06 7.42
N GLY A 125 -11.05 4.15 7.85
CA GLY A 125 -10.46 4.16 9.17
C GLY A 125 -9.37 5.21 9.35
N TYR A 126 -8.51 4.94 10.34
CA TYR A 126 -7.38 5.81 10.67
C TYR A 126 -6.17 4.97 11.07
N ALA A 127 -5.01 5.56 10.97
CA ALA A 127 -3.76 4.96 11.42
C ALA A 127 -3.25 5.67 12.68
N SER A 128 -2.66 4.91 13.58
CA SER A 128 -1.87 5.42 14.70
C SER A 128 -0.45 4.90 14.61
N ALA A 129 0.54 5.78 14.76
CA ALA A 129 1.95 5.43 14.69
C ALA A 129 2.62 5.54 16.05
N THR A 130 3.56 4.65 16.34
CA THR A 130 4.43 4.67 17.50
C THR A 130 5.87 4.53 17.04
N VAL A 131 6.74 5.43 17.49
CA VAL A 131 8.16 5.45 17.15
C VAL A 131 8.97 5.24 18.42
N THR A 132 9.88 4.29 18.36
CA THR A 132 10.92 4.08 19.38
C THR A 132 12.30 4.07 18.71
N PRO A 133 13.40 4.11 19.48
CA PRO A 133 14.74 3.98 18.89
C PRO A 133 14.96 2.67 18.12
N GLU A 134 14.21 1.61 18.45
CA GLU A 134 14.38 0.25 17.89
C GLU A 134 13.37 -0.09 16.80
N ARG A 135 12.22 0.62 16.75
CA ARG A 135 11.08 0.20 15.93
C ARG A 135 10.16 1.35 15.55
N PHE A 136 9.65 1.29 14.34
CA PHE A 136 8.48 2.05 13.90
C PHE A 136 7.29 1.11 13.76
N SER A 137 6.14 1.45 14.34
CA SER A 137 4.92 0.64 14.30
C SER A 137 3.73 1.50 13.90
N VAL A 138 2.89 0.96 13.02
CA VAL A 138 1.61 1.56 12.62
C VAL A 138 0.49 0.58 12.93
N THR A 139 -0.58 1.07 13.53
CA THR A 139 -1.82 0.31 13.69
C THR A 139 -2.88 0.92 12.79
N PHE A 140 -3.33 0.16 11.80
CA PHE A 140 -4.50 0.46 11.00
C PHE A 140 -5.77 0.07 11.77
N ASN A 141 -6.62 1.04 12.06
CA ASN A 141 -7.88 0.87 12.76
C ASN A 141 -9.00 0.95 11.73
N LYS A 142 -9.51 -0.20 11.29
CA LYS A 142 -10.61 -0.29 10.34
C LYS A 142 -11.93 -0.02 11.04
N VAL A 143 -12.75 0.87 10.48
CA VAL A 143 -14.05 1.25 11.05
C VAL A 143 -15.20 0.94 10.12
N LYS A 144 -16.38 0.82 10.68
CA LYS A 144 -17.63 0.72 9.91
C LYS A 144 -17.93 2.04 9.21
N PRO A 145 -18.52 2.01 8.01
CA PRO A 145 -19.09 3.21 7.39
C PRO A 145 -20.10 3.91 8.33
N LEU A 146 -20.31 5.20 8.12
CA LEU A 146 -21.37 5.93 8.79
C LEU A 146 -22.74 5.32 8.47
N ASN A 147 -23.67 5.44 9.41
CA ASN A 147 -25.07 5.11 9.19
C ASN A 147 -25.65 6.00 8.06
N PRO A 148 -26.76 5.60 7.41
CA PRO A 148 -27.38 6.39 6.35
C PRO A 148 -27.81 7.81 6.77
N ASP A 149 -28.01 8.03 8.06
CA ASP A 149 -28.32 9.35 8.65
C ASP A 149 -27.08 10.20 8.97
N GLY A 150 -25.88 9.69 8.66
CA GLY A 150 -24.61 10.34 8.92
C GLY A 150 -24.06 10.16 10.33
N THR A 151 -24.73 9.42 11.19
CA THR A 151 -24.26 9.14 12.55
C THR A 151 -23.22 8.01 12.56
N ALA A 152 -22.33 8.00 13.56
CA ALA A 152 -21.39 6.91 13.75
C ALA A 152 -22.12 5.67 14.35
N PRO A 153 -21.79 4.43 13.89
CA PRO A 153 -22.25 3.21 14.54
C PRO A 153 -21.78 3.14 16.00
N ALA A 154 -22.62 2.59 16.90
CA ALA A 154 -22.29 2.44 18.31
C ALA A 154 -21.02 1.60 18.54
N ASP A 155 -20.81 0.58 17.68
CA ASP A 155 -19.60 -0.24 17.64
C ASP A 155 -18.92 0.02 16.28
N ALA A 156 -18.13 1.07 16.21
CA ALA A 156 -17.53 1.54 14.97
C ALA A 156 -16.29 0.74 14.54
N LEU A 157 -15.57 0.11 15.48
CA LEU A 157 -14.34 -0.60 15.17
C LEU A 157 -14.64 -1.99 14.56
N LEU A 158 -14.11 -2.25 13.38
CA LEU A 158 -14.20 -3.56 12.70
C LEU A 158 -13.02 -4.46 13.00
N GLY A 159 -11.83 -3.91 13.18
CA GLY A 159 -10.62 -4.66 13.40
C GLY A 159 -9.39 -3.77 13.39
N ARG A 160 -8.28 -4.37 13.76
CA ARG A 160 -6.98 -3.70 13.77
C ARG A 160 -5.92 -4.59 13.13
N THR A 161 -5.03 -3.95 12.38
CA THR A 161 -3.82 -4.60 11.89
C THR A 161 -2.63 -3.76 12.33
N ARG A 162 -1.73 -4.36 13.09
CA ARG A 162 -0.47 -3.74 13.47
C ARG A 162 0.61 -4.17 12.49
N LEU A 163 1.34 -3.18 11.98
CA LEU A 163 2.50 -3.39 11.13
C LEU A 163 3.70 -2.77 11.83
N SER A 164 4.84 -3.43 11.79
CA SER A 164 6.04 -2.90 12.42
C SER A 164 7.28 -3.23 11.63
N VAL A 165 8.22 -2.30 11.61
CA VAL A 165 9.55 -2.45 11.04
C VAL A 165 10.58 -2.13 12.09
N SER A 166 11.57 -3.00 12.25
CA SER A 166 12.68 -2.78 13.17
C SER A 166 13.68 -1.82 12.57
N ARG A 167 14.44 -1.15 13.42
CA ARG A 167 15.58 -0.33 13.00
C ARG A 167 16.52 -1.15 12.12
N ASP A 168 17.06 -0.52 11.09
CA ASP A 168 18.00 -1.09 10.11
C ASP A 168 17.42 -2.29 9.32
N SER A 169 16.07 -2.36 9.22
CA SER A 169 15.34 -3.35 8.45
C SER A 169 14.30 -2.70 7.54
N VAL A 170 13.89 -3.41 6.51
CA VAL A 170 12.72 -3.12 5.67
C VAL A 170 11.69 -4.25 5.74
N GLU A 171 11.96 -5.27 6.55
CA GLU A 171 11.06 -6.38 6.75
C GLU A 171 9.91 -5.98 7.67
N VAL A 172 8.70 -6.00 7.14
CA VAL A 172 7.49 -5.61 7.87
C VAL A 172 6.85 -6.84 8.50
N GLN A 173 6.67 -6.78 9.82
CA GLN A 173 5.88 -7.75 10.56
C GLN A 173 4.42 -7.31 10.57
N VAL A 174 3.49 -8.20 10.23
CA VAL A 174 2.05 -7.95 10.18
C VAL A 174 1.34 -8.80 11.24
N GLU A 175 0.54 -8.17 12.10
CA GLU A 175 -0.22 -8.79 13.18
C GLU A 175 -1.67 -8.30 13.15
N HIS A 176 -2.63 -9.22 13.10
CA HIS A 176 -4.06 -8.93 13.25
C HIS A 176 -4.43 -9.00 14.73
N ILE A 177 -4.99 -7.91 15.31
CA ILE A 177 -5.28 -7.75 16.74
C ILE A 177 -6.71 -7.28 17.01
#